data_469a14c0baf390412732dc85937a9436
#
_entry.id   469a14c0baf390412732dc85937a9436
#
_cell.length_a   1.000
_cell.length_b   1.000
_cell.length_c   1.000
_cell.angle_alpha   90.00
_cell.angle_beta   90.00
_cell.angle_gamma   90.00
#
_symmetry.space_group_name_H-M   'P 1'
#
loop_
_entity.id
_entity.type
_entity.pdbx_description
1 polymer ?
#
loop_
_entity_poly.entity_id
_entity_poly.type
_entity_poly.pdbx_seq_one_letter_code
_entity_poly.pdbx_strand_id
1 'polypeptide(L)'
;MSRYAPTEGFDDNSLKVSTLRRSPDPKDLLPLTPVVLHILLALADGRRSSEPDEGTGRHGYAVAQEVETMTEGQIRMGPGTLYGSIQRMLTSGLIEEVARPRGATRSATPAPDEDERRRYYRLSALGRKVLQLELARLARVVVVARAKHLLTGPEPA
;
A
#
# COMPACT_ATOMS: atom_id res chain seq x y z
N MET A 1 -12.09 -33.81 63.49
CA MET A 1 -10.75 -33.47 63.00
C MET A 1 -10.86 -33.10 61.51
N SER A 2 -10.81 -31.83 61.27
CA SER A 2 -10.99 -31.20 59.98
C SER A 2 -9.70 -31.30 59.16
N ARG A 3 -9.74 -31.78 57.90
CA ARG A 3 -8.67 -31.57 56.94
C ARG A 3 -9.22 -30.81 55.77
N TYR A 4 -8.88 -29.56 55.76
CA TYR A 4 -9.08 -28.63 54.68
C TYR A 4 -8.03 -28.93 53.60
N ALA A 5 -8.46 -29.22 52.37
CA ALA A 5 -7.59 -29.29 51.20
C ALA A 5 -7.62 -27.95 50.46
N PRO A 6 -6.49 -27.35 50.07
CA PRO A 6 -6.48 -26.14 49.29
C PRO A 6 -6.87 -26.41 47.86
N THR A 7 -7.83 -25.65 47.38
CA THR A 7 -8.17 -25.52 45.95
C THR A 7 -6.99 -24.89 45.21
N GLU A 8 -6.38 -25.66 44.35
CA GLU A 8 -5.39 -25.15 43.42
C GLU A 8 -6.06 -24.21 42.45
N GLY A 9 -5.55 -22.98 42.40
CA GLY A 9 -5.97 -21.96 41.49
C GLY A 9 -5.67 -22.37 40.02
N PHE A 10 -6.71 -22.47 39.25
CA PHE A 10 -6.61 -22.57 37.81
C PHE A 10 -6.18 -21.21 37.31
N ASP A 11 -4.91 -21.11 36.90
CA ASP A 11 -4.37 -19.95 36.20
C ASP A 11 -5.04 -19.81 34.83
N ASP A 12 -6.09 -19.01 34.77
CA ASP A 12 -6.81 -18.63 33.55
C ASP A 12 -6.00 -17.64 32.67
N ASN A 13 -4.69 -17.64 32.78
CA ASN A 13 -3.82 -16.77 31.99
C ASN A 13 -3.19 -17.41 30.76
N SER A 14 -3.56 -18.66 30.43
CA SER A 14 -2.97 -19.37 29.27
C SER A 14 -3.68 -19.13 27.94
N LEU A 15 -4.79 -18.37 27.91
CA LEU A 15 -5.56 -18.16 26.68
C LEU A 15 -5.35 -16.79 26.01
N LYS A 16 -4.38 -16.00 26.48
CA LYS A 16 -4.02 -14.72 25.85
C LYS A 16 -2.81 -14.80 24.94
N VAL A 17 -2.51 -15.98 24.40
CA VAL A 17 -1.40 -16.16 23.49
C VAL A 17 -1.93 -16.26 22.08
N SER A 18 -1.62 -15.24 21.30
CA SER A 18 -1.52 -15.30 19.83
C SER A 18 -2.83 -15.25 19.06
N THR A 19 -3.52 -14.15 19.13
CA THR A 19 -4.01 -13.60 17.86
C THR A 19 -2.83 -12.90 17.19
N LEU A 20 -1.82 -13.65 16.78
CA LEU A 20 -0.89 -13.25 15.75
C LEU A 20 -1.78 -12.85 14.57
N ARG A 21 -1.89 -11.57 14.30
CA ARG A 21 -2.56 -11.06 13.11
C ARG A 21 -1.79 -11.64 11.95
N ARG A 22 -2.28 -12.78 11.46
CA ARG A 22 -1.77 -13.40 10.24
C ARG A 22 -1.89 -12.33 9.16
N SER A 23 -0.77 -11.93 8.59
CA SER A 23 -0.79 -11.01 7.46
C SER A 23 -1.78 -11.54 6.44
N PRO A 24 -2.67 -10.72 5.88
CA PRO A 24 -3.66 -11.20 4.92
C PRO A 24 -2.95 -11.87 3.75
N ASP A 25 -3.55 -12.94 3.20
CA ASP A 25 -3.03 -13.55 1.98
C ASP A 25 -3.10 -12.47 0.86
N PRO A 26 -2.01 -12.21 0.14
CA PRO A 26 -2.02 -11.24 -0.95
C PRO A 26 -3.15 -11.46 -1.97
N LYS A 27 -3.60 -12.70 -2.16
CA LYS A 27 -4.68 -13.06 -3.08
C LYS A 27 -6.05 -12.60 -2.59
N ASP A 28 -6.26 -12.53 -1.28
CA ASP A 28 -7.53 -12.09 -0.69
C ASP A 28 -7.78 -10.58 -0.87
N LEU A 29 -6.74 -9.85 -1.24
CA LEU A 29 -6.80 -8.41 -1.50
C LEU A 29 -7.08 -8.08 -2.97
N LEU A 30 -7.27 -9.07 -3.81
CA LEU A 30 -7.57 -8.92 -5.25
C LEU A 30 -9.07 -9.13 -5.54
N PRO A 31 -9.62 -8.51 -6.59
CA PRO A 31 -8.98 -7.51 -7.46
C PRO A 31 -8.85 -6.14 -6.79
N LEU A 32 -7.82 -5.39 -7.18
CA LEU A 32 -7.67 -4.02 -6.72
C LEU A 32 -8.68 -3.09 -7.41
N THR A 33 -9.18 -2.10 -6.67
CA THR A 33 -9.93 -1.01 -7.32
C THR A 33 -8.99 -0.15 -8.17
N PRO A 34 -9.47 0.51 -9.24
CA PRO A 34 -8.62 1.34 -10.10
C PRO A 34 -7.83 2.40 -9.31
N VAL A 35 -8.46 3.04 -8.31
CA VAL A 35 -7.81 4.05 -7.48
C VAL A 35 -6.65 3.44 -6.68
N VAL A 36 -6.87 2.32 -6.03
CA VAL A 36 -5.83 1.63 -5.24
C VAL A 36 -4.69 1.16 -6.13
N LEU A 37 -5.02 0.55 -7.28
CA LEU A 37 -4.02 0.11 -8.26
C LEU A 37 -3.09 1.25 -8.67
N HIS A 38 -3.65 2.40 -9.06
CA HIS A 38 -2.86 3.53 -9.54
C HIS A 38 -2.06 4.21 -8.43
N ILE A 39 -2.59 4.27 -7.19
CA ILE A 39 -1.81 4.75 -6.04
C ILE A 39 -0.61 3.84 -5.77
N LEU A 40 -0.81 2.52 -5.79
CA LEU A 40 0.30 1.57 -5.61
C LEU A 40 1.33 1.67 -6.74
N LEU A 41 0.89 1.88 -7.99
CA LEU A 41 1.78 2.14 -9.13
C LEU A 41 2.58 3.44 -8.95
N ALA A 42 1.93 4.52 -8.51
CA ALA A 42 2.59 5.80 -8.24
C ALA A 42 3.62 5.72 -7.10
N LEU A 43 3.44 4.79 -6.17
CA LEU A 43 4.38 4.51 -5.08
C LEU A 43 5.46 3.48 -5.46
N ALA A 44 5.27 2.76 -6.57
CA ALA A 44 6.25 1.81 -7.08
C ALA A 44 7.35 2.58 -7.81
N ASP A 45 8.45 2.88 -7.14
CA ASP A 45 9.62 3.44 -7.81
C ASP A 45 10.16 2.45 -8.84
N GLY A 46 10.26 2.91 -10.10
CA GLY A 46 10.76 2.12 -11.21
C GLY A 46 12.27 1.79 -11.14
N ARG A 47 12.91 2.06 -10.03
CA ARG A 47 14.31 1.67 -9.80
C ARG A 47 14.36 0.21 -9.41
N ARG A 48 15.02 -0.58 -10.24
CA ARG A 48 15.43 -1.95 -9.96
C ARG A 48 16.57 -1.94 -8.94
N SER A 49 16.32 -1.53 -7.72
CA SER A 49 17.26 -1.75 -6.63
C SER A 49 16.79 -2.96 -5.83
N SER A 50 17.62 -3.97 -5.81
CA SER A 50 17.47 -5.19 -5.00
C SER A 50 17.64 -4.92 -3.50
N GLU A 51 17.91 -3.70 -3.13
CA GLU A 51 18.03 -3.22 -1.77
C GLU A 51 16.71 -2.59 -1.34
N PRO A 52 16.24 -2.81 -0.11
CA PRO A 52 15.15 -2.04 0.48
C PRO A 52 15.64 -0.59 0.56
N ASP A 53 15.17 0.24 -0.37
CA ASP A 53 15.57 1.64 -0.46
C ASP A 53 15.02 2.38 0.77
N GLU A 54 15.88 2.51 1.76
CA GLU A 54 15.62 3.31 2.95
C GLU A 54 15.54 4.79 2.54
N GLY A 55 14.38 5.22 2.04
CA GLY A 55 14.18 6.65 1.88
C GLY A 55 13.35 7.17 0.73
N THR A 56 12.82 6.35 -0.15
CA THR A 56 11.93 6.83 -1.23
C THR A 56 10.45 6.77 -0.82
N GLY A 57 10.06 7.63 0.11
CA GLY A 57 8.65 7.90 0.37
C GLY A 57 8.16 9.06 -0.50
N ARG A 58 6.92 8.99 -0.98
CA ARG A 58 6.24 10.10 -1.66
C ARG A 58 5.16 10.69 -0.77
N HIS A 59 5.02 12.01 -0.76
CA HIS A 59 3.91 12.65 -0.04
C HIS A 59 2.61 12.52 -0.84
N GLY A 60 1.48 12.51 -0.12
CA GLY A 60 0.17 12.21 -0.72
C GLY A 60 -0.18 13.07 -1.94
N TYR A 61 0.13 14.37 -1.91
CA TYR A 61 -0.14 15.26 -3.06
C TYR A 61 0.64 14.85 -4.32
N ALA A 62 1.93 14.48 -4.18
CA ALA A 62 2.73 14.00 -5.32
C ALA A 62 2.18 12.69 -5.88
N VAL A 63 1.64 11.81 -5.02
CA VAL A 63 0.97 10.58 -5.45
C VAL A 63 -0.28 10.91 -6.29
N ALA A 64 -1.10 11.87 -5.86
CA ALA A 64 -2.28 12.28 -6.59
C ALA A 64 -1.95 12.86 -7.98
N GLN A 65 -0.93 13.71 -8.05
CA GLN A 65 -0.45 14.27 -9.32
C GLN A 65 0.10 13.19 -10.26
N GLU A 66 0.85 12.24 -9.75
CA GLU A 66 1.38 11.13 -10.54
C GLU A 66 0.24 10.28 -11.11
N VAL A 67 -0.79 9.95 -10.30
CA VAL A 67 -1.97 9.22 -10.77
C VAL A 67 -2.72 9.99 -11.84
N GLU A 68 -2.91 11.30 -11.68
CA GLU A 68 -3.55 12.12 -12.69
C GLU A 68 -2.75 12.13 -14.01
N THR A 69 -1.43 12.24 -13.92
CA THR A 69 -0.54 12.22 -15.08
C THR A 69 -0.56 10.88 -15.80
N MET A 70 -0.38 9.76 -15.09
CA MET A 70 -0.34 8.43 -15.71
C MET A 70 -1.68 7.98 -16.28
N THR A 71 -2.78 8.57 -15.84
CA THR A 71 -4.14 8.29 -16.34
C THR A 71 -4.67 9.35 -17.30
N GLU A 72 -3.81 10.27 -17.75
CA GLU A 72 -4.20 11.37 -18.64
C GLU A 72 -5.42 12.15 -18.10
N GLY A 73 -5.49 12.33 -16.77
CA GLY A 73 -6.57 13.02 -16.08
C GLY A 73 -7.87 12.23 -15.92
N GLN A 74 -7.91 10.94 -16.30
CA GLN A 74 -9.11 10.11 -16.12
C GLN A 74 -9.39 9.81 -14.65
N ILE A 75 -8.34 9.71 -13.82
CA ILE A 75 -8.48 9.53 -12.37
C ILE A 75 -7.96 10.78 -11.68
N ARG A 76 -8.90 11.60 -11.20
CA ARG A 76 -8.62 12.76 -10.36
C ARG A 76 -9.10 12.49 -8.95
N MET A 77 -8.22 12.69 -7.99
CA MET A 77 -8.53 12.46 -6.59
C MET A 77 -8.54 13.78 -5.82
N GLY A 78 -9.70 14.14 -5.28
CA GLY A 78 -9.76 15.16 -4.25
C GLY A 78 -9.12 14.68 -2.93
N PRO A 79 -8.79 15.62 -2.02
CA PRO A 79 -8.14 15.28 -0.75
C PRO A 79 -8.85 14.17 0.05
N GLY A 80 -10.18 14.20 0.13
CA GLY A 80 -10.94 13.20 0.85
C GLY A 80 -10.80 11.80 0.27
N THR A 81 -10.85 11.65 -1.06
CA THR A 81 -10.67 10.36 -1.75
C THR A 81 -9.25 9.85 -1.59
N LEU A 82 -8.26 10.71 -1.75
CA LEU A 82 -6.85 10.38 -1.62
C LEU A 82 -6.54 9.87 -0.21
N TYR A 83 -6.80 10.69 0.81
CA TYR A 83 -6.46 10.35 2.19
C TYR A 83 -7.32 9.21 2.74
N GLY A 84 -8.58 9.09 2.32
CA GLY A 84 -9.40 7.94 2.65
C GLY A 84 -8.86 6.63 2.05
N SER A 85 -8.32 6.67 0.84
CA SER A 85 -7.68 5.52 0.21
C SER A 85 -6.34 5.18 0.87
N ILE A 86 -5.51 6.18 1.16
CA ILE A 86 -4.26 6.02 1.90
C ILE A 86 -4.51 5.36 3.26
N GLN A 87 -5.49 5.86 4.01
CA GLN A 87 -5.81 5.30 5.34
C GLN A 87 -6.23 3.82 5.27
N ARG A 88 -7.04 3.45 4.29
CA ARG A 88 -7.42 2.04 4.07
C ARG A 88 -6.22 1.18 3.70
N MET A 89 -5.31 1.67 2.85
CA MET A 89 -4.10 0.95 2.46
C MET A 89 -3.10 0.81 3.61
N LEU A 90 -2.98 1.81 4.50
CA LEU A 90 -2.22 1.70 5.75
C LEU A 90 -2.80 0.62 6.65
N THR A 91 -4.12 0.62 6.85
CA THR A 91 -4.81 -0.36 7.68
C THR A 91 -4.68 -1.78 7.15
N SER A 92 -4.73 -1.96 5.82
CA SER A 92 -4.53 -3.27 5.17
C SER A 92 -3.05 -3.66 5.02
N GLY A 93 -2.12 -2.81 5.40
CA GLY A 93 -0.69 -3.08 5.33
C GLY A 93 -0.10 -3.04 3.91
N LEU A 94 -0.82 -2.48 2.93
CA LEU A 94 -0.32 -2.35 1.55
C LEU A 94 0.75 -1.28 1.41
N ILE A 95 0.67 -0.25 2.22
CA ILE A 95 1.64 0.85 2.28
C ILE A 95 2.03 1.09 3.73
N GLU A 96 3.11 1.79 3.92
CA GLU A 96 3.61 2.22 5.22
C GLU A 96 4.01 3.69 5.19
N GLU A 97 3.83 4.35 6.33
CA GLU A 97 4.29 5.72 6.53
C GLU A 97 5.78 5.70 6.85
N VAL A 98 6.54 6.59 6.24
CA VAL A 98 7.98 6.69 6.42
C VAL A 98 8.38 8.12 6.74
N ALA A 99 9.55 8.25 7.37
CA ALA A 99 10.16 9.57 7.58
C ALA A 99 10.45 10.24 6.23
N ARG A 100 10.57 11.56 6.25
CA ARG A 100 10.92 12.34 5.06
C ARG A 100 12.22 11.82 4.43
N PRO A 101 12.24 11.52 3.12
CA PRO A 101 13.46 11.09 2.45
C PRO A 101 14.55 12.15 2.52
N ARG A 102 15.80 11.72 2.76
CA ARG A 102 16.97 12.61 2.69
C ARG A 102 17.11 13.12 1.26
N GLY A 103 17.10 14.43 1.07
CA GLY A 103 17.21 15.06 -0.26
C GLY A 103 15.87 15.48 -0.89
N ALA A 104 14.74 15.26 -0.25
CA ALA A 104 13.50 15.91 -0.66
C ALA A 104 13.66 17.43 -0.57
N THR A 105 13.55 18.12 -1.73
CA THR A 105 13.73 19.57 -1.83
C THR A 105 12.85 20.28 -0.81
N ARG A 106 13.47 21.05 0.07
CA ARG A 106 12.74 22.01 0.92
C ARG A 106 12.12 23.03 -0.02
N SER A 107 10.82 23.16 0.00
CA SER A 107 10.17 24.34 -0.57
C SER A 107 10.80 25.57 0.10
N ALA A 108 11.17 26.57 -0.70
CA ALA A 108 12.02 27.70 -0.27
C ALA A 108 11.42 28.56 0.87
N THR A 109 10.19 28.29 1.31
CA THR A 109 9.54 28.92 2.45
C THR A 109 8.58 27.94 3.11
N PRO A 110 9.03 27.04 3.97
CA PRO A 110 8.10 26.26 4.78
C PRO A 110 7.72 27.08 6.03
N ALA A 111 6.43 27.31 6.22
CA ALA A 111 5.97 27.59 7.57
C ALA A 111 6.31 26.36 8.45
N PRO A 112 6.78 26.54 9.69
CA PRO A 112 7.23 25.41 10.54
C PRO A 112 6.17 24.32 10.73
N ASP A 113 4.90 24.62 10.53
CA ASP A 113 3.75 23.71 10.66
C ASP A 113 3.50 22.84 9.40
N GLU A 114 4.03 23.18 8.24
CA GLU A 114 3.78 22.43 7.00
C GLU A 114 4.68 21.19 6.86
N ASP A 115 5.87 21.21 7.41
CA ASP A 115 6.82 20.08 7.32
C ASP A 115 6.39 18.89 8.19
N GLU A 116 5.72 19.13 9.35
CA GLU A 116 5.17 18.07 10.20
C GLU A 116 3.91 17.44 9.61
N ARG A 117 3.19 18.14 8.74
CA ARG A 117 1.97 17.64 8.09
C ARG A 117 2.21 16.84 6.83
N ARG A 118 3.42 16.86 6.25
CA ARG A 118 3.76 16.12 5.04
C ARG A 118 4.16 14.69 5.41
N ARG A 119 3.17 13.81 5.43
CA ARG A 119 3.39 12.38 5.59
C ARG A 119 3.87 11.77 4.28
N TYR A 120 4.89 10.96 4.37
CA TYR A 120 5.47 10.23 3.24
C TYR A 120 5.07 8.76 3.31
N TYR A 121 4.81 8.18 2.17
CA TYR A 121 4.32 6.81 2.05
C TYR A 121 5.20 6.04 1.08
N ARG A 122 5.37 4.75 1.34
CA ARG A 122 6.01 3.82 0.41
C ARG A 122 5.24 2.51 0.35
N LEU A 123 5.51 1.69 -0.69
CA LEU A 123 4.99 0.33 -0.74
C LEU A 123 5.59 -0.52 0.37
N SER A 124 4.73 -1.28 1.06
CA SER A 124 5.18 -2.38 1.90
C SER A 124 5.58 -3.60 1.04
N ALA A 125 6.21 -4.59 1.66
CA ALA A 125 6.48 -5.87 1.00
C ALA A 125 5.17 -6.56 0.54
N LEU A 126 4.11 -6.50 1.36
CA LEU A 126 2.78 -6.99 1.01
C LEU A 126 2.19 -6.21 -0.18
N GLY A 127 2.24 -4.88 -0.15
CA GLY A 127 1.73 -4.04 -1.22
C GLY A 127 2.42 -4.30 -2.55
N ARG A 128 3.73 -4.48 -2.55
CA ARG A 128 4.50 -4.86 -3.75
C ARG A 128 4.05 -6.21 -4.29
N LYS A 129 3.84 -7.20 -3.43
CA LYS A 129 3.39 -8.53 -3.84
C LYS A 129 1.98 -8.51 -4.42
N VAL A 130 1.05 -7.79 -3.78
CA VAL A 130 -0.33 -7.63 -4.24
C VAL A 130 -0.36 -6.92 -5.60
N LEU A 131 0.42 -5.84 -5.76
CA LEU A 131 0.54 -5.12 -7.02
C LEU A 131 1.04 -6.02 -8.15
N GLN A 132 2.10 -6.82 -7.90
CA GLN A 132 2.62 -7.77 -8.89
C GLN A 132 1.56 -8.80 -9.31
N LEU A 133 0.79 -9.35 -8.38
CA LEU A 133 -0.27 -10.30 -8.66
C LEU A 133 -1.41 -9.68 -9.48
N GLU A 134 -1.79 -8.44 -9.16
CA GLU A 134 -2.81 -7.71 -9.91
C GLU A 134 -2.35 -7.40 -11.33
N LEU A 135 -1.12 -6.92 -11.50
CA LEU A 135 -0.56 -6.66 -12.84
C LEU A 135 -0.48 -7.94 -13.68
N ALA A 136 -0.09 -9.07 -13.08
CA ALA A 136 -0.09 -10.37 -13.77
C ALA A 136 -1.53 -10.82 -14.15
N ARG A 137 -2.53 -10.52 -13.32
CA ARG A 137 -3.93 -10.77 -13.62
C ARG A 137 -4.41 -9.92 -14.80
N LEU A 138 -4.11 -8.62 -14.79
CA LEU A 138 -4.48 -7.70 -15.86
C LEU A 138 -3.78 -8.04 -17.19
N ALA A 139 -2.51 -8.42 -17.15
CA ALA A 139 -1.78 -8.86 -18.34
C ALA A 139 -2.48 -10.06 -19.02
N ARG A 140 -2.98 -11.03 -18.24
CA ARG A 140 -3.77 -12.15 -18.79
C ARG A 140 -5.06 -11.68 -19.45
N VAL A 141 -5.75 -10.68 -18.88
CA VAL A 141 -6.96 -10.10 -19.49
C VAL A 141 -6.62 -9.48 -20.84
N VAL A 142 -5.51 -8.75 -20.95
CA VAL A 142 -5.04 -8.16 -22.21
C VAL A 142 -4.75 -9.24 -23.28
N VAL A 143 -4.10 -10.34 -22.87
CA VAL A 143 -3.85 -11.48 -23.79
C VAL A 143 -5.15 -12.05 -24.33
N VAL A 144 -6.15 -12.28 -23.48
CA VAL A 144 -7.47 -12.78 -23.89
C VAL A 144 -8.18 -11.77 -24.80
N ALA A 145 -8.13 -10.48 -24.50
CA ALA A 145 -8.76 -9.45 -25.31
C ALA A 145 -8.12 -9.38 -26.71
N ARG A 146 -6.81 -9.55 -26.83
CA ARG A 146 -6.11 -9.65 -28.12
C ARG A 146 -6.51 -10.89 -28.89
N ALA A 147 -6.55 -12.05 -28.25
CA ALA A 147 -7.00 -13.31 -28.89
C ALA A 147 -8.44 -13.21 -29.42
N LYS A 148 -9.27 -12.36 -28.81
CA LYS A 148 -10.65 -12.07 -29.26
C LYS A 148 -10.75 -10.89 -30.23
N HIS A 149 -9.60 -10.34 -30.72
CA HIS A 149 -9.53 -9.19 -31.60
C HIS A 149 -10.21 -7.91 -31.08
N LEU A 150 -10.33 -7.77 -29.76
CA LEU A 150 -10.89 -6.59 -29.11
C LEU A 150 -9.88 -5.47 -28.91
N LEU A 151 -8.59 -5.76 -29.00
CA LEU A 151 -7.49 -4.80 -28.92
C LEU A 151 -6.68 -4.89 -30.21
N THR A 152 -6.66 -3.77 -30.94
CA THR A 152 -5.82 -3.57 -32.13
C THR A 152 -4.73 -2.58 -31.77
N GLY A 153 -3.48 -3.00 -31.79
CA GLY A 153 -2.34 -2.14 -31.52
C GLY A 153 -1.06 -2.95 -31.37
N PRO A 154 0.12 -2.32 -31.53
CA PRO A 154 1.38 -2.98 -31.32
C PRO A 154 1.49 -3.48 -29.86
N GLU A 155 2.21 -4.57 -29.71
CA GLU A 155 2.52 -5.10 -28.38
C GLU A 155 3.35 -4.06 -27.62
N PRO A 156 3.01 -3.71 -26.37
CA PRO A 156 3.88 -2.87 -25.58
C PRO A 156 5.21 -3.60 -25.38
N ALA A 157 6.27 -2.92 -25.79
CA ALA A 157 7.64 -3.41 -25.68
C ALA A 157 8.03 -3.68 -24.21
#